data_ded639d6a7c03d185623979bd5c91776
#
_entry.id   ded639d6a7c03d185623979bd5c91776
#
_cell.length_a   1.000
_cell.length_b   1.000
_cell.length_c   1.000
_cell.angle_alpha   90.00
_cell.angle_beta   90.00
_cell.angle_gamma   90.00
#
_symmetry.space_group_name_H-M   'P 1'
#
loop_
_entity.id
_entity.type
_entity.pdbx_description
1 polymer ?
#
loop_
_entity_poly.entity_id
_entity_poly.type
_entity_poly.pdbx_seq_one_letter_code
_entity_poly.pdbx_strand_id
1 'polypeptide(L)'
;MVTVLRRRGAWVVAVGVLAGSLAACGKPAQTTHQSGEAPKDVVLKVVTADTVTSLDPAGPAEVGSRILQANLYQTLLTMTPDKPTPVPDAADCQYDAPTTYTCSLKNGLTFPNGHQLTSSDVKFSFDRMIRLKTPGGPAALFGSVASVSTPDELTAVFTLKKPDARLPYLLTITGSSIVDEESYPASKLANDKAIGSGPYQLTSYKPGVRAVLAKFSKYKGARGAQNDGVEVSFVSDAAALTNAMTQGKADLGVHGFGPGALDRLRTANQVQVVQAPSAEIRFFAFSMKSLVARKPAVRRAVAQLIDRQAIAKKAYGDRVTPLYSMVPPGFGGQVDAFRSQYQEPSKTAAAAILREGGITTPVTLTVGWTPTQYGAGAKAEVLELKRQLEASGLFKVVLRSVEGPRYQQLARAGAFDLYHAGWLPDYPDSDDYLAPFLRDGGLYQNGYRSAAATKLLDQEIAEQNQLDREESLKSLQLLIAQEAPVIPTWQGQLPVVAAKGLRNVAEAANPLSFVYFSGLRK
;
A
#
# COMPACT_ATOMS: atom_id res chain seq x y z
N MET A 1 -15.53 35.51 -44.57
CA MET A 1 -15.23 35.70 -45.98
C MET A 1 -14.79 34.37 -46.53
N VAL A 2 -15.57 33.90 -47.52
CA VAL A 2 -15.34 32.84 -48.53
C VAL A 2 -15.40 31.39 -48.04
N THR A 3 -16.44 30.70 -48.17
CA THR A 3 -17.34 30.15 -49.24
C THR A 3 -17.06 28.65 -49.45
N VAL A 4 -17.98 27.86 -49.00
CA VAL A 4 -18.75 26.70 -49.51
C VAL A 4 -18.32 26.13 -50.87
N LEU A 5 -18.23 24.80 -50.95
CA LEU A 5 -18.82 24.05 -52.09
C LEU A 5 -19.14 22.57 -51.71
N ARG A 6 -20.42 22.26 -51.86
CA ARG A 6 -21.05 20.91 -51.91
C ARG A 6 -20.79 20.28 -53.29
N ARG A 7 -20.64 18.93 -53.35
CA ARG A 7 -21.15 18.17 -54.49
C ARG A 7 -21.77 16.84 -54.05
N ARG A 8 -23.04 16.71 -54.39
CA ARG A 8 -23.85 15.46 -54.41
C ARG A 8 -23.57 14.73 -55.72
N GLY A 9 -23.67 13.41 -55.71
CA GLY A 9 -23.75 12.57 -56.89
C GLY A 9 -24.45 11.26 -56.53
N ALA A 10 -25.73 11.18 -56.87
CA ALA A 10 -26.51 9.95 -56.90
C ALA A 10 -26.42 9.32 -58.28
N TRP A 11 -26.37 7.99 -58.38
CA TRP A 11 -26.81 7.21 -59.57
C TRP A 11 -27.50 5.91 -59.18
N VAL A 12 -28.45 5.56 -60.01
CA VAL A 12 -29.66 4.77 -59.88
C VAL A 12 -29.45 3.39 -60.48
N VAL A 13 -30.00 2.38 -59.82
CA VAL A 13 -30.69 1.12 -60.25
C VAL A 13 -30.43 0.52 -61.63
N ALA A 14 -30.21 -0.79 -61.68
CA ALA A 14 -30.77 -1.68 -62.71
C ALA A 14 -31.04 -3.10 -62.17
N VAL A 15 -32.26 -3.50 -62.30
CA VAL A 15 -32.85 -4.84 -62.05
C VAL A 15 -32.56 -5.74 -63.24
N GLY A 16 -32.19 -7.04 -62.97
CA GLY A 16 -32.13 -8.06 -63.98
C GLY A 16 -32.53 -9.41 -63.37
N VAL A 17 -33.77 -9.82 -63.67
CA VAL A 17 -34.30 -11.18 -63.39
C VAL A 17 -33.95 -12.08 -64.54
N LEU A 18 -33.37 -13.27 -64.27
CA LEU A 18 -33.46 -14.44 -65.17
C LEU A 18 -33.52 -15.73 -64.34
N ALA A 19 -34.63 -16.42 -64.49
CA ALA A 19 -34.90 -17.73 -63.95
C ALA A 19 -34.18 -18.81 -64.80
N GLY A 20 -33.62 -19.81 -64.14
CA GLY A 20 -33.08 -21.00 -64.78
C GLY A 20 -33.05 -22.16 -63.78
N SER A 21 -34.06 -23.04 -63.88
CA SER A 21 -34.20 -24.26 -63.11
C SER A 21 -33.25 -25.34 -63.65
N LEU A 22 -32.42 -25.94 -62.80
CA LEU A 22 -31.88 -27.27 -63.05
C LEU A 22 -31.73 -28.01 -61.68
N ALA A 23 -32.52 -29.04 -61.52
CA ALA A 23 -32.48 -29.99 -60.43
C ALA A 23 -31.21 -30.86 -60.50
N ALA A 24 -30.39 -30.87 -59.44
CA ALA A 24 -29.39 -31.90 -59.21
C ALA A 24 -29.45 -32.32 -57.73
N CYS A 25 -29.76 -33.58 -57.52
CA CYS A 25 -29.72 -34.28 -56.23
C CYS A 25 -28.30 -34.24 -55.64
N GLY A 26 -28.06 -33.41 -54.63
CA GLY A 26 -26.86 -33.40 -53.83
C GLY A 26 -27.21 -33.75 -52.37
N LYS A 27 -26.57 -34.77 -51.81
CA LYS A 27 -26.67 -35.18 -50.39
C LYS A 27 -26.49 -33.97 -49.46
N PRO A 28 -27.23 -33.91 -48.34
CA PRO A 28 -27.01 -32.81 -47.37
C PRO A 28 -25.59 -32.94 -46.79
N ALA A 29 -24.79 -31.88 -46.98
CA ALA A 29 -23.54 -31.71 -46.25
C ALA A 29 -23.89 -31.61 -44.77
N GLN A 30 -23.44 -32.52 -43.96
CA GLN A 30 -23.42 -32.40 -42.51
C GLN A 30 -22.52 -31.19 -42.19
N THR A 31 -23.11 -30.08 -41.80
CA THR A 31 -22.43 -29.04 -41.07
C THR A 31 -21.99 -29.63 -39.73
N THR A 32 -20.72 -30.01 -39.67
CA THR A 32 -20.04 -30.24 -38.38
C THR A 32 -20.13 -28.92 -37.62
N HIS A 33 -21.10 -28.84 -36.72
CA HIS A 33 -20.99 -27.91 -35.60
C HIS A 33 -19.70 -28.29 -34.87
N GLN A 34 -18.62 -27.52 -35.08
CA GLN A 34 -17.54 -27.49 -34.12
C GLN A 34 -18.22 -27.02 -32.82
N SER A 35 -18.45 -28.00 -31.93
CA SER A 35 -18.71 -27.73 -30.54
C SER A 35 -17.48 -26.95 -30.04
N GLY A 36 -17.58 -25.64 -29.99
CA GLY A 36 -16.61 -24.80 -29.29
C GLY A 36 -16.48 -25.37 -27.89
N GLU A 37 -15.29 -25.88 -27.57
CA GLU A 37 -14.95 -26.29 -26.23
C GLU A 37 -15.30 -25.10 -25.32
N ALA A 38 -16.17 -25.34 -24.33
CA ALA A 38 -16.52 -24.29 -23.38
C ALA A 38 -15.22 -23.70 -22.83
N PRO A 39 -15.09 -22.38 -22.69
CA PRO A 39 -13.87 -21.77 -22.19
C PRO A 39 -13.52 -22.45 -20.86
N LYS A 40 -12.32 -23.03 -20.78
CA LYS A 40 -11.83 -23.63 -19.54
C LYS A 40 -11.80 -22.58 -18.46
N ASP A 41 -12.38 -22.88 -17.29
CA ASP A 41 -12.32 -22.01 -16.12
C ASP A 41 -10.86 -21.61 -15.83
N VAL A 42 -10.59 -20.32 -15.83
CA VAL A 42 -9.25 -19.79 -15.57
C VAL A 42 -9.07 -19.59 -14.07
N VAL A 43 -8.66 -20.64 -13.37
CA VAL A 43 -8.29 -20.57 -11.95
C VAL A 43 -6.80 -20.27 -11.83
N LEU A 44 -6.46 -19.18 -11.13
CA LEU A 44 -5.08 -18.78 -10.86
C LEU A 44 -4.53 -19.53 -9.65
N LYS A 45 -3.28 -20.00 -9.75
CA LYS A 45 -2.55 -20.62 -8.64
C LYS A 45 -1.59 -19.60 -8.05
N VAL A 46 -1.81 -19.20 -6.82
CA VAL A 46 -0.98 -18.25 -6.06
C VAL A 46 -0.25 -19.00 -4.96
N VAL A 47 1.00 -18.67 -4.74
CA VAL A 47 1.81 -19.22 -3.65
C VAL A 47 2.43 -18.10 -2.82
N THR A 48 2.39 -18.23 -1.49
CA THR A 48 3.01 -17.30 -0.55
C THR A 48 3.59 -18.03 0.66
N ALA A 49 4.60 -17.43 1.28
CA ALA A 49 5.14 -17.89 2.58
C ALA A 49 4.55 -17.11 3.77
N ASP A 50 3.55 -16.26 3.54
CA ASP A 50 2.91 -15.48 4.59
C ASP A 50 1.98 -16.34 5.45
N THR A 51 1.79 -15.90 6.69
CA THR A 51 0.86 -16.52 7.63
C THR A 51 -0.45 -15.71 7.68
N VAL A 52 -1.58 -16.40 7.65
CA VAL A 52 -2.90 -15.80 7.88
C VAL A 52 -3.26 -15.96 9.35
N THR A 53 -3.39 -14.87 10.07
CA THR A 53 -3.75 -14.87 11.50
C THR A 53 -5.23 -14.58 11.72
N SER A 54 -5.87 -13.85 10.79
CA SER A 54 -7.29 -13.55 10.84
C SER A 54 -7.93 -13.50 9.46
N LEU A 55 -9.05 -14.19 9.28
CA LEU A 55 -9.98 -13.96 8.16
C LEU A 55 -10.93 -12.80 8.44
N ASP A 56 -11.17 -12.49 9.71
CA ASP A 56 -12.08 -11.44 10.16
C ASP A 56 -11.44 -10.05 10.05
N PRO A 57 -12.05 -9.08 9.33
CA PRO A 57 -11.49 -7.74 9.17
C PRO A 57 -11.30 -6.94 10.46
N ALA A 58 -12.06 -7.26 11.52
CA ALA A 58 -11.88 -6.64 12.84
C ALA A 58 -10.69 -7.22 13.64
N GLY A 59 -10.03 -8.25 13.09
CA GLY A 59 -8.83 -8.88 13.64
C GLY A 59 -7.53 -8.20 13.22
N PRO A 60 -6.38 -8.77 13.64
CA PRO A 60 -5.09 -8.33 13.17
C PRO A 60 -4.96 -8.46 11.64
N ALA A 61 -4.32 -7.49 11.02
CA ALA A 61 -4.22 -7.38 9.55
C ALA A 61 -2.76 -7.46 9.07
N GLU A 62 -2.06 -8.55 9.43
CA GLU A 62 -0.75 -8.84 8.82
C GLU A 62 -0.90 -9.10 7.32
N VAL A 63 0.22 -9.04 6.62
CA VAL A 63 0.28 -9.13 5.15
C VAL A 63 -0.48 -10.36 4.62
N GLY A 64 -0.31 -11.55 5.21
CA GLY A 64 -1.01 -12.76 4.79
C GLY A 64 -2.54 -12.68 4.98
N SER A 65 -3.01 -12.08 6.07
CA SER A 65 -4.44 -11.82 6.29
C SER A 65 -5.01 -10.83 5.30
N ARG A 66 -4.27 -9.73 5.01
CA ARG A 66 -4.65 -8.71 4.02
C ARG A 66 -4.82 -9.28 2.62
N ILE A 67 -3.97 -10.24 2.20
CA ILE A 67 -4.08 -10.90 0.88
C ILE A 67 -5.47 -11.55 0.70
N LEU A 68 -5.98 -12.25 1.72
CA LEU A 68 -7.31 -12.84 1.64
C LEU A 68 -8.42 -11.79 1.83
N GLN A 69 -8.30 -10.95 2.85
CA GLN A 69 -9.31 -9.93 3.16
C GLN A 69 -9.57 -8.98 1.98
N ALA A 70 -8.52 -8.47 1.32
CA ALA A 70 -8.65 -7.53 0.20
C ALA A 70 -9.35 -8.11 -1.04
N ASN A 71 -9.43 -9.44 -1.15
CA ASN A 71 -10.06 -10.13 -2.28
C ASN A 71 -11.44 -10.72 -1.94
N LEU A 72 -11.74 -10.91 -0.64
CA LEU A 72 -12.99 -11.52 -0.17
C LEU A 72 -14.03 -10.48 0.27
N TYR A 73 -13.58 -9.31 0.74
CA TYR A 73 -14.48 -8.28 1.25
C TYR A 73 -14.50 -7.05 0.36
N GLN A 74 -15.53 -6.25 0.55
CA GLN A 74 -15.68 -4.93 -0.05
C GLN A 74 -15.61 -3.86 1.04
N THR A 75 -15.03 -2.73 0.71
CA THR A 75 -14.99 -1.52 1.52
C THR A 75 -15.89 -0.45 0.92
N LEU A 76 -16.21 0.61 1.64
CA LEU A 76 -17.00 1.72 1.08
C LEU A 76 -16.26 2.40 -0.07
N LEU A 77 -14.98 2.69 0.14
CA LEU A 77 -14.08 3.28 -0.84
C LEU A 77 -12.90 2.33 -1.11
N THR A 78 -12.19 2.52 -2.21
CA THR A 78 -10.98 1.75 -2.53
C THR A 78 -9.91 2.63 -3.17
N MET A 79 -8.66 2.13 -3.23
CA MET A 79 -7.57 2.77 -4.00
C MET A 79 -7.42 2.09 -5.35
N THR A 80 -7.11 2.87 -6.38
CA THR A 80 -6.72 2.36 -7.71
C THR A 80 -5.30 2.81 -8.05
N PRO A 81 -4.54 2.05 -8.86
CA PRO A 81 -3.14 2.37 -9.16
C PRO A 81 -2.93 3.71 -9.86
N ASP A 82 -3.96 4.23 -10.53
CA ASP A 82 -3.92 5.45 -11.34
C ASP A 82 -4.31 6.72 -10.55
N LYS A 83 -4.77 6.57 -9.29
CA LYS A 83 -5.23 7.71 -8.48
C LYS A 83 -4.65 7.69 -7.07
N PRO A 84 -4.08 8.82 -6.61
CA PRO A 84 -3.58 8.94 -5.23
C PRO A 84 -4.69 9.17 -4.19
N THR A 85 -5.95 9.25 -4.63
CA THR A 85 -7.12 9.50 -3.78
C THR A 85 -8.10 8.35 -3.83
N PRO A 86 -8.85 8.09 -2.74
CA PRO A 86 -9.89 7.08 -2.69
C PRO A 86 -10.96 7.27 -3.78
N VAL A 87 -11.45 6.14 -4.30
CA VAL A 87 -12.55 6.11 -5.28
C VAL A 87 -13.69 5.23 -4.77
N PRO A 88 -14.94 5.40 -5.26
CA PRO A 88 -16.09 4.60 -4.87
C PRO A 88 -15.89 3.10 -5.11
N ASP A 89 -16.14 2.26 -4.09
CA ASP A 89 -16.26 0.80 -4.24
C ASP A 89 -17.69 0.33 -3.92
N ALA A 90 -18.10 0.17 -2.65
CA ALA A 90 -19.47 -0.13 -2.29
C ALA A 90 -20.37 1.12 -2.26
N ALA A 91 -19.81 2.32 -2.09
CA ALA A 91 -20.55 3.56 -1.94
C ALA A 91 -19.87 4.74 -2.60
N ASP A 92 -20.67 5.76 -2.89
CA ASP A 92 -20.21 7.13 -3.13
C ASP A 92 -20.27 7.90 -1.81
N CYS A 93 -19.18 8.55 -1.43
CA CYS A 93 -19.07 9.19 -0.12
C CYS A 93 -18.56 10.62 -0.22
N GLN A 94 -19.08 11.51 0.64
CA GLN A 94 -18.66 12.92 0.71
C GLN A 94 -18.81 13.51 2.12
N TYR A 95 -18.11 14.60 2.38
CA TYR A 95 -18.36 15.42 3.56
C TYR A 95 -19.56 16.35 3.29
N ASP A 96 -20.59 16.27 4.14
CA ASP A 96 -21.69 17.24 4.15
C ASP A 96 -21.42 18.40 5.10
N ALA A 97 -20.58 18.13 6.12
CA ALA A 97 -20.10 19.10 7.09
C ALA A 97 -18.73 18.65 7.64
N PRO A 98 -17.96 19.50 8.32
CA PRO A 98 -16.63 19.15 8.85
C PRO A 98 -16.56 17.88 9.72
N THR A 99 -17.68 17.52 10.36
CA THR A 99 -17.78 16.32 11.21
C THR A 99 -18.83 15.33 10.76
N THR A 100 -19.34 15.47 9.52
CA THR A 100 -20.38 14.59 8.97
C THR A 100 -19.92 14.07 7.61
N TYR A 101 -19.74 12.77 7.50
CA TYR A 101 -19.35 12.10 6.26
C TYR A 101 -20.41 11.09 5.86
N THR A 102 -21.06 11.31 4.73
CA THR A 102 -22.18 10.51 4.23
C THR A 102 -21.74 9.62 3.08
N CYS A 103 -22.13 8.36 3.15
CA CYS A 103 -21.88 7.34 2.15
C CYS A 103 -23.21 6.78 1.63
N SER A 104 -23.46 6.94 0.32
CA SER A 104 -24.60 6.37 -0.39
C SER A 104 -24.20 5.06 -1.05
N LEU A 105 -24.75 3.94 -0.56
CA LEU A 105 -24.45 2.61 -1.06
C LEU A 105 -25.00 2.41 -2.48
N LYS A 106 -24.27 1.67 -3.29
CA LYS A 106 -24.75 1.21 -4.61
C LYS A 106 -25.93 0.27 -4.44
N ASN A 107 -26.94 0.43 -5.26
CA ASN A 107 -28.15 -0.40 -5.17
C ASN A 107 -27.90 -1.86 -5.57
N GLY A 108 -28.50 -2.79 -4.83
CA GLY A 108 -28.50 -4.24 -5.11
C GLY A 108 -27.14 -4.89 -4.89
N LEU A 109 -26.37 -4.42 -3.91
CA LEU A 109 -25.22 -5.14 -3.37
C LEU A 109 -25.72 -6.36 -2.58
N THR A 110 -24.98 -7.48 -2.68
CA THR A 110 -25.35 -8.72 -1.96
C THR A 110 -24.09 -9.40 -1.44
N PHE A 111 -24.26 -10.19 -0.39
CA PHE A 111 -23.27 -11.17 0.04
C PHE A 111 -23.42 -12.50 -0.73
N PRO A 112 -22.40 -13.38 -0.72
CA PRO A 112 -22.47 -14.69 -1.40
C PRO A 112 -23.56 -15.62 -0.90
N ASN A 113 -23.97 -15.49 0.36
CA ASN A 113 -25.08 -16.24 0.96
C ASN A 113 -26.48 -15.77 0.52
N GLY A 114 -26.55 -14.66 -0.23
CA GLY A 114 -27.77 -14.12 -0.78
C GLY A 114 -28.39 -12.96 0.01
N HIS A 115 -27.88 -12.65 1.21
CA HIS A 115 -28.32 -11.47 1.97
C HIS A 115 -28.00 -10.19 1.22
N GLN A 116 -28.85 -9.18 1.32
CA GLN A 116 -28.58 -7.86 0.79
C GLN A 116 -27.55 -7.15 1.67
N LEU A 117 -26.63 -6.40 1.07
CA LEU A 117 -25.76 -5.51 1.79
C LEU A 117 -26.46 -4.16 1.92
N THR A 118 -26.70 -3.74 3.14
CA THR A 118 -27.38 -2.50 3.50
C THR A 118 -26.51 -1.61 4.38
N SER A 119 -27.00 -0.41 4.67
CA SER A 119 -26.32 0.51 5.62
C SER A 119 -26.24 -0.06 7.04
N SER A 120 -27.13 -0.99 7.41
CA SER A 120 -27.09 -1.70 8.70
C SER A 120 -25.81 -2.55 8.82
N ASP A 121 -25.40 -3.26 7.75
CA ASP A 121 -24.15 -4.01 7.73
C ASP A 121 -22.93 -3.09 7.89
N VAL A 122 -22.97 -1.91 7.26
CA VAL A 122 -21.92 -0.91 7.46
C VAL A 122 -21.83 -0.51 8.93
N LYS A 123 -22.95 -0.09 9.52
CA LYS A 123 -23.00 0.28 10.94
C LYS A 123 -22.52 -0.86 11.83
N PHE A 124 -23.02 -2.07 11.62
CA PHE A 124 -22.62 -3.26 12.38
C PHE A 124 -21.11 -3.49 12.31
N SER A 125 -20.52 -3.42 11.11
CA SER A 125 -19.09 -3.65 10.88
C SER A 125 -18.23 -2.68 11.68
N PHE A 126 -18.53 -1.37 11.63
CA PHE A 126 -17.78 -0.35 12.35
C PHE A 126 -18.01 -0.39 13.86
N ASP A 127 -19.27 -0.50 14.32
CA ASP A 127 -19.59 -0.60 15.75
C ASP A 127 -18.94 -1.85 16.36
N ARG A 128 -18.95 -2.97 15.65
CA ARG A 128 -18.31 -4.22 16.05
C ARG A 128 -16.80 -4.07 16.15
N MET A 129 -16.15 -3.55 15.15
CA MET A 129 -14.70 -3.33 15.10
C MET A 129 -14.24 -2.41 16.25
N ILE A 130 -14.93 -1.29 16.47
CA ILE A 130 -14.64 -0.33 17.54
C ILE A 130 -14.85 -0.96 18.92
N ARG A 131 -15.89 -1.79 19.09
CA ARG A 131 -16.18 -2.47 20.36
C ARG A 131 -15.17 -3.57 20.68
N LEU A 132 -14.79 -4.39 19.69
CA LEU A 132 -13.85 -5.50 19.88
C LEU A 132 -12.46 -5.03 20.28
N LYS A 133 -11.98 -3.92 19.73
CA LYS A 133 -10.64 -3.36 20.00
C LYS A 133 -9.55 -4.43 20.02
N THR A 134 -9.60 -5.33 19.04
CA THR A 134 -8.66 -6.45 18.95
C THR A 134 -7.21 -5.93 18.94
N PRO A 135 -6.29 -6.48 19.74
CA PRO A 135 -4.89 -6.12 19.68
C PRO A 135 -4.33 -6.34 18.27
N GLY A 136 -3.66 -5.33 17.71
CA GLY A 136 -3.20 -5.34 16.30
C GLY A 136 -4.30 -5.18 15.25
N GLY A 137 -5.56 -4.99 15.67
CA GLY A 137 -6.69 -4.70 14.78
C GLY A 137 -6.86 -3.21 14.50
N PRO A 138 -7.79 -2.84 13.58
CA PRO A 138 -7.89 -1.50 13.01
C PRO A 138 -8.57 -0.45 13.91
N ALA A 139 -9.19 -0.84 15.03
CA ALA A 139 -10.03 0.04 15.85
C ALA A 139 -9.38 1.38 16.27
N ALA A 140 -8.06 1.38 16.51
CA ALA A 140 -7.33 2.59 16.93
C ALA A 140 -7.31 3.67 15.83
N LEU A 141 -7.37 3.29 14.56
CA LEU A 141 -7.36 4.20 13.42
C LEU A 141 -8.66 5.01 13.31
N PHE A 142 -9.78 4.44 13.78
CA PHE A 142 -11.12 5.04 13.74
C PHE A 142 -11.48 5.81 15.01
N GLY A 143 -10.48 6.26 15.77
CA GLY A 143 -10.69 7.00 17.02
C GLY A 143 -11.45 8.33 16.89
N SER A 144 -11.46 8.95 15.70
CA SER A 144 -12.24 10.14 15.37
C SER A 144 -13.73 9.87 15.17
N VAL A 145 -14.13 8.64 14.82
CA VAL A 145 -15.54 8.28 14.63
C VAL A 145 -16.26 8.28 15.97
N ALA A 146 -17.33 9.07 16.07
CA ALA A 146 -18.21 9.11 17.23
C ALA A 146 -19.32 8.08 17.10
N SER A 147 -19.95 7.99 15.92
CA SER A 147 -21.05 7.06 15.63
C SER A 147 -21.23 6.87 14.13
N VAL A 148 -21.89 5.77 13.76
CA VAL A 148 -22.43 5.52 12.43
C VAL A 148 -23.95 5.41 12.55
N SER A 149 -24.70 6.18 11.77
CA SER A 149 -26.15 6.11 11.69
C SER A 149 -26.60 5.69 10.29
N THR A 150 -27.79 5.12 10.20
CA THR A 150 -28.36 4.54 8.99
C THR A 150 -29.78 5.06 8.81
N PRO A 151 -29.96 6.29 8.26
CA PRO A 151 -31.27 6.91 8.11
C PRO A 151 -32.21 6.13 7.17
N ASP A 152 -31.62 5.37 6.24
CA ASP A 152 -32.31 4.44 5.35
C ASP A 152 -31.38 3.27 4.95
N GLU A 153 -31.88 2.30 4.20
CA GLU A 153 -31.18 1.06 3.83
C GLU A 153 -29.90 1.29 2.98
N LEU A 154 -29.78 2.42 2.31
CA LEU A 154 -28.66 2.71 1.40
C LEU A 154 -27.76 3.86 1.89
N THR A 155 -28.07 4.48 3.02
CA THR A 155 -27.33 5.64 3.52
C THR A 155 -26.66 5.34 4.86
N ALA A 156 -25.34 5.43 4.91
CA ALA A 156 -24.55 5.37 6.12
C ALA A 156 -23.92 6.73 6.40
N VAL A 157 -24.15 7.29 7.60
CA VAL A 157 -23.63 8.61 8.00
C VAL A 157 -22.67 8.45 9.16
N PHE A 158 -21.41 8.80 8.94
CA PHE A 158 -20.37 8.85 9.96
C PHE A 158 -20.37 10.22 10.63
N THR A 159 -20.62 10.25 11.93
CA THR A 159 -20.44 11.44 12.76
C THR A 159 -19.05 11.38 13.39
N LEU A 160 -18.26 12.44 13.23
CA LEU A 160 -16.91 12.54 13.77
C LEU A 160 -16.87 13.41 15.02
N LYS A 161 -15.99 13.10 15.97
CA LYS A 161 -15.74 13.91 17.18
C LYS A 161 -15.07 15.25 16.86
N LYS A 162 -14.33 15.29 15.76
CA LYS A 162 -13.63 16.44 15.18
C LYS A 162 -13.39 16.20 13.70
N PRO A 163 -13.13 17.21 12.89
CA PRO A 163 -12.75 17.02 11.48
C PRO A 163 -11.57 16.06 11.35
N ASP A 164 -11.65 15.14 10.38
CA ASP A 164 -10.61 14.16 10.10
C ASP A 164 -10.58 13.81 8.62
N ALA A 165 -9.74 14.52 7.86
CA ALA A 165 -9.59 14.36 6.41
C ALA A 165 -9.00 13.00 5.99
N ARG A 166 -8.54 12.18 6.95
CA ARG A 166 -8.05 10.82 6.69
C ARG A 166 -9.18 9.80 6.52
N LEU A 167 -10.40 10.12 6.98
CA LEU A 167 -11.50 9.15 6.97
C LEU A 167 -11.70 8.49 5.59
N PRO A 168 -11.71 9.21 4.46
CA PRO A 168 -11.82 8.58 3.14
C PRO A 168 -10.74 7.51 2.89
N TYR A 169 -9.50 7.74 3.30
CA TYR A 169 -8.38 6.80 3.17
C TYR A 169 -8.52 5.62 4.14
N LEU A 170 -8.96 5.86 5.37
CA LEU A 170 -9.26 4.81 6.34
C LEU A 170 -10.39 3.88 5.87
N LEU A 171 -11.33 4.39 5.06
CA LEU A 171 -12.40 3.59 4.47
C LEU A 171 -11.95 2.70 3.30
N THR A 172 -10.66 2.73 2.93
CA THR A 172 -10.09 1.86 1.88
C THR A 172 -9.32 0.66 2.42
N ILE A 173 -8.96 0.64 3.72
CA ILE A 173 -8.15 -0.44 4.29
C ILE A 173 -9.00 -1.70 4.54
N THR A 174 -8.35 -2.86 4.59
CA THR A 174 -9.05 -4.13 4.83
C THR A 174 -9.78 -4.17 6.18
N GLY A 175 -9.31 -3.39 7.16
CA GLY A 175 -9.97 -3.25 8.47
C GLY A 175 -11.32 -2.53 8.44
N SER A 176 -11.64 -1.81 7.36
CA SER A 176 -12.93 -1.15 7.13
C SER A 176 -13.88 -1.97 6.24
N SER A 177 -13.57 -3.25 6.02
CA SER A 177 -14.40 -4.17 5.24
C SER A 177 -15.78 -4.35 5.85
N ILE A 178 -16.79 -4.41 4.99
CA ILE A 178 -18.19 -4.64 5.38
C ILE A 178 -18.40 -6.14 5.53
N VAL A 179 -18.95 -6.56 6.66
CA VAL A 179 -19.34 -7.94 6.96
C VAL A 179 -20.85 -8.06 7.11
N ASP A 180 -21.39 -9.21 6.75
CA ASP A 180 -22.81 -9.54 6.89
C ASP A 180 -23.21 -9.65 8.38
N GLU A 181 -24.06 -8.73 8.86
CA GLU A 181 -24.45 -8.63 10.26
C GLU A 181 -25.19 -9.88 10.78
N GLU A 182 -25.92 -10.58 9.91
CA GLU A 182 -26.62 -11.82 10.25
C GLU A 182 -25.66 -13.02 10.40
N SER A 183 -24.49 -12.95 9.78
CA SER A 183 -23.51 -14.04 9.76
C SER A 183 -22.39 -13.87 10.79
N TYR A 184 -22.09 -12.65 11.22
CA TYR A 184 -20.95 -12.38 12.10
C TYR A 184 -21.36 -12.16 13.55
N PRO A 185 -20.65 -12.79 14.53
CA PRO A 185 -20.93 -12.56 15.94
C PRO A 185 -20.51 -11.16 16.36
N ALA A 186 -21.38 -10.48 17.10
CA ALA A 186 -21.16 -9.11 17.53
C ALA A 186 -19.97 -8.93 18.53
N SER A 187 -19.66 -9.97 19.33
CA SER A 187 -18.78 -9.86 20.50
C SER A 187 -17.47 -10.65 20.42
N LYS A 188 -17.17 -11.30 19.28
CA LYS A 188 -15.94 -12.07 19.07
C LYS A 188 -15.55 -12.08 17.60
N LEU A 189 -14.29 -12.43 17.30
CA LEU A 189 -13.83 -12.66 15.92
C LEU A 189 -14.43 -13.96 15.36
N ALA A 190 -14.60 -13.99 14.03
CA ALA A 190 -15.06 -15.13 13.25
C ALA A 190 -13.95 -15.55 12.27
N ASN A 191 -12.91 -16.23 12.77
CA ASN A 191 -11.72 -16.62 11.98
C ASN A 191 -11.90 -17.91 11.18
N ASP A 192 -13.05 -18.58 11.29
CA ASP A 192 -13.40 -19.84 10.62
C ASP A 192 -14.14 -19.62 9.28
N LYS A 193 -14.52 -18.39 8.98
CA LYS A 193 -15.26 -18.02 7.77
C LYS A 193 -14.89 -16.65 7.25
N ALA A 194 -15.22 -16.41 5.98
CA ALA A 194 -15.17 -15.09 5.36
C ALA A 194 -16.40 -14.94 4.44
N ILE A 195 -17.36 -14.12 4.87
CA ILE A 195 -18.57 -13.78 4.12
C ILE A 195 -18.51 -12.27 3.89
N GLY A 196 -17.94 -11.89 2.75
CA GLY A 196 -17.82 -10.51 2.30
C GLY A 196 -18.36 -10.36 0.89
N SER A 197 -18.70 -9.15 0.48
CA SER A 197 -19.24 -8.82 -0.85
C SER A 197 -18.16 -8.49 -1.88
N GLY A 198 -16.90 -8.90 -1.66
CA GLY A 198 -15.77 -8.65 -2.54
C GLY A 198 -15.85 -9.40 -3.88
N PRO A 199 -14.83 -9.24 -4.75
CA PRO A 199 -14.81 -9.86 -6.09
C PRO A 199 -14.75 -11.40 -6.06
N TYR A 200 -14.42 -11.99 -4.91
CA TYR A 200 -14.40 -13.44 -4.71
C TYR A 200 -15.12 -13.84 -3.42
N GLN A 201 -15.59 -15.09 -3.42
CA GLN A 201 -16.13 -15.79 -2.25
C GLN A 201 -15.19 -16.92 -1.83
N LEU A 202 -15.03 -17.14 -0.53
CA LEU A 202 -14.25 -18.23 0.02
C LEU A 202 -15.06 -19.55 -0.07
N THR A 203 -14.56 -20.52 -0.83
CA THR A 203 -15.22 -21.83 -0.99
C THR A 203 -14.57 -22.93 -0.16
N SER A 204 -13.28 -22.79 0.17
CA SER A 204 -12.55 -23.72 1.04
C SER A 204 -11.39 -23.01 1.72
N TYR A 205 -11.18 -23.30 2.99
CA TYR A 205 -10.02 -22.79 3.75
C TYR A 205 -9.48 -23.87 4.67
N LYS A 206 -8.18 -24.15 4.50
CA LYS A 206 -7.40 -24.98 5.43
C LYS A 206 -6.25 -24.13 5.95
N PRO A 207 -6.29 -23.68 7.22
CA PRO A 207 -5.29 -22.78 7.79
C PRO A 207 -3.86 -23.26 7.56
N GLY A 208 -2.99 -22.36 7.12
CA GLY A 208 -1.59 -22.64 6.83
C GLY A 208 -1.32 -23.58 5.65
N VAL A 209 -2.35 -23.99 4.92
CA VAL A 209 -2.21 -24.93 3.77
C VAL A 209 -2.76 -24.31 2.50
N ARG A 210 -4.06 -23.97 2.46
CA ARG A 210 -4.71 -23.54 1.23
C ARG A 210 -5.98 -22.74 1.49
N ALA A 211 -6.23 -21.74 0.63
CA ALA A 211 -7.52 -21.07 0.47
C ALA A 211 -7.97 -21.18 -0.99
N VAL A 212 -9.25 -21.46 -1.23
CA VAL A 212 -9.86 -21.51 -2.58
C VAL A 212 -10.93 -20.44 -2.67
N LEU A 213 -10.75 -19.55 -3.63
CA LEU A 213 -11.60 -18.40 -3.88
C LEU A 213 -12.27 -18.58 -5.25
N ALA A 214 -13.59 -18.59 -5.30
CA ALA A 214 -14.36 -18.56 -6.54
C ALA A 214 -14.81 -17.13 -6.86
N LYS A 215 -14.86 -16.78 -8.14
CA LYS A 215 -15.39 -15.50 -8.60
C LYS A 215 -16.80 -15.28 -8.05
N PHE A 216 -17.06 -14.10 -7.48
CA PHE A 216 -18.39 -13.69 -7.09
C PHE A 216 -19.04 -12.89 -8.20
N SER A 217 -19.91 -13.54 -8.98
CA SER A 217 -20.52 -12.96 -10.19
C SER A 217 -21.44 -11.77 -9.94
N LYS A 218 -21.95 -11.63 -8.71
CA LYS A 218 -22.81 -10.51 -8.30
C LYS A 218 -22.05 -9.29 -7.77
N TYR A 219 -20.71 -9.33 -7.72
CA TYR A 219 -19.89 -8.20 -7.29
C TYR A 219 -20.15 -6.95 -8.14
N LYS A 220 -20.38 -5.81 -7.49
CA LYS A 220 -20.68 -4.50 -8.13
C LYS A 220 -19.73 -3.40 -7.62
N GLY A 221 -18.45 -3.67 -7.55
CA GLY A 221 -17.44 -2.70 -7.13
C GLY A 221 -16.50 -2.27 -8.24
N ALA A 222 -15.43 -1.57 -7.86
CA ALA A 222 -14.44 -1.02 -8.77
C ALA A 222 -13.52 -2.09 -9.40
N ARG A 223 -13.44 -3.31 -8.84
CA ARG A 223 -12.45 -4.33 -9.19
C ARG A 223 -13.05 -5.70 -9.51
N GLY A 224 -13.86 -5.78 -10.55
CA GLY A 224 -14.45 -7.05 -11.02
C GLY A 224 -13.41 -8.07 -11.46
N ALA A 225 -13.61 -9.36 -11.08
CA ALA A 225 -12.68 -10.43 -11.38
C ALA A 225 -12.60 -10.75 -12.88
N GLN A 226 -11.37 -10.77 -13.42
CA GLN A 226 -11.04 -11.08 -14.81
C GLN A 226 -10.63 -12.56 -15.02
N ASN A 227 -10.67 -13.36 -13.95
CA ASN A 227 -10.45 -14.80 -13.91
C ASN A 227 -11.61 -15.44 -13.12
N ASP A 228 -11.71 -16.77 -13.13
CA ASP A 228 -12.86 -17.49 -12.56
C ASP A 228 -12.65 -17.90 -11.11
N GLY A 229 -11.41 -17.79 -10.62
CA GLY A 229 -11.08 -18.11 -9.24
C GLY A 229 -9.59 -18.09 -8.97
N VAL A 230 -9.25 -18.26 -7.69
CA VAL A 230 -7.87 -18.29 -7.21
C VAL A 230 -7.70 -19.39 -6.18
N GLU A 231 -6.66 -20.19 -6.33
CA GLU A 231 -6.17 -21.10 -5.31
C GLU A 231 -4.89 -20.51 -4.70
N VAL A 232 -4.93 -20.14 -3.41
CA VAL A 232 -3.78 -19.63 -2.66
C VAL A 232 -3.21 -20.78 -1.83
N SER A 233 -1.96 -21.15 -2.10
CA SER A 233 -1.20 -22.16 -1.35
C SER A 233 -0.23 -21.46 -0.39
N PHE A 234 -0.24 -21.86 0.87
CA PHE A 234 0.67 -21.38 1.89
C PHE A 234 1.83 -22.37 2.03
N VAL A 235 3.07 -21.88 1.87
CA VAL A 235 4.28 -22.71 1.96
C VAL A 235 5.12 -22.32 3.16
N SER A 236 5.96 -23.24 3.64
CA SER A 236 6.69 -23.08 4.89
C SER A 236 7.80 -22.04 4.84
N ASP A 237 8.40 -21.82 3.66
CA ASP A 237 9.62 -21.01 3.54
C ASP A 237 9.90 -20.52 2.11
N ALA A 238 10.92 -19.66 2.00
CA ALA A 238 11.38 -19.09 0.74
C ALA A 238 11.88 -20.11 -0.30
N ALA A 239 12.37 -21.26 0.13
CA ALA A 239 12.86 -22.30 -0.79
C ALA A 239 11.68 -23.02 -1.45
N ALA A 240 10.66 -23.39 -0.67
CA ALA A 240 9.41 -23.97 -1.18
C ALA A 240 8.69 -23.02 -2.13
N LEU A 241 8.64 -21.71 -1.77
CA LEU A 241 8.10 -20.65 -2.62
C LEU A 241 8.84 -20.55 -3.97
N THR A 242 10.17 -20.49 -3.94
CA THR A 242 11.01 -20.42 -5.14
C THR A 242 10.84 -21.66 -6.01
N ASN A 243 10.79 -22.86 -5.40
CA ASN A 243 10.60 -24.12 -6.11
C ASN A 243 9.22 -24.20 -6.77
N ALA A 244 8.16 -23.72 -6.12
CA ALA A 244 6.83 -23.71 -6.73
C ALA A 244 6.80 -22.87 -8.02
N MET A 245 7.47 -21.72 -8.04
CA MET A 245 7.56 -20.85 -9.21
C MET A 245 8.44 -21.46 -10.31
N THR A 246 9.62 -21.98 -9.97
CA THR A 246 10.55 -22.56 -10.97
C THR A 246 10.05 -23.85 -11.58
N GLN A 247 9.19 -24.61 -10.89
CA GLN A 247 8.58 -25.83 -11.39
C GLN A 247 7.25 -25.60 -12.12
N GLY A 248 6.81 -24.34 -12.29
CA GLY A 248 5.54 -24.02 -12.93
C GLY A 248 4.29 -24.50 -12.16
N LYS A 249 4.42 -24.73 -10.84
CA LYS A 249 3.32 -25.16 -9.97
C LYS A 249 2.38 -24.03 -9.56
N ALA A 250 2.84 -22.79 -9.69
CA ALA A 250 2.07 -21.59 -9.41
C ALA A 250 2.21 -20.56 -10.55
N ASP A 251 1.16 -19.74 -10.72
CA ASP A 251 1.11 -18.65 -11.68
C ASP A 251 1.67 -17.36 -11.09
N LEU A 252 1.54 -17.18 -9.76
CA LEU A 252 1.97 -16.01 -9.04
C LEU A 252 2.58 -16.40 -7.70
N GLY A 253 3.76 -15.86 -7.40
CA GLY A 253 4.40 -15.93 -6.09
C GLY A 253 4.51 -14.54 -5.49
N VAL A 254 4.09 -14.38 -4.23
CA VAL A 254 4.12 -13.10 -3.53
C VAL A 254 4.84 -13.26 -2.18
N HIS A 255 5.65 -12.26 -1.83
CA HIS A 255 6.43 -12.15 -0.61
C HIS A 255 7.41 -13.32 -0.32
N GLY A 256 8.31 -13.09 0.61
CA GLY A 256 9.21 -14.16 1.10
C GLY A 256 10.38 -14.54 0.17
N PHE A 257 10.50 -13.98 -1.02
CA PHE A 257 11.66 -14.22 -1.89
C PHE A 257 12.90 -13.51 -1.35
N GLY A 258 13.95 -14.25 -1.03
CA GLY A 258 15.24 -13.65 -0.70
C GLY A 258 15.94 -13.07 -1.95
N PRO A 259 16.89 -12.11 -1.77
CA PRO A 259 17.60 -11.46 -2.88
C PRO A 259 18.24 -12.45 -3.86
N GLY A 260 18.93 -13.48 -3.38
CA GLY A 260 19.56 -14.49 -4.23
C GLY A 260 18.57 -15.39 -4.97
N ALA A 261 17.34 -15.57 -4.45
CA ALA A 261 16.27 -16.27 -5.17
C ALA A 261 15.73 -15.40 -6.31
N LEU A 262 15.49 -14.11 -6.06
CA LEU A 262 15.06 -13.16 -7.08
C LEU A 262 16.05 -13.04 -8.24
N ASP A 263 17.35 -13.02 -7.95
CA ASP A 263 18.39 -12.96 -8.99
C ASP A 263 18.36 -14.20 -9.90
N ARG A 264 18.18 -15.39 -9.33
CA ARG A 264 17.98 -16.64 -10.11
C ARG A 264 16.68 -16.62 -10.93
N LEU A 265 15.59 -16.15 -10.32
CA LEU A 265 14.27 -16.10 -10.98
C LEU A 265 14.24 -15.11 -12.15
N ARG A 266 15.01 -14.01 -12.10
CA ARG A 266 15.14 -13.07 -13.24
C ARG A 266 15.74 -13.71 -14.49
N THR A 267 16.56 -14.73 -14.33
CA THR A 267 17.19 -15.46 -15.43
C THR A 267 16.40 -16.72 -15.87
N ALA A 268 15.35 -17.07 -15.14
CA ALA A 268 14.54 -18.25 -15.45
C ALA A 268 13.56 -17.98 -16.62
N ASN A 269 13.50 -18.94 -17.57
CA ASN A 269 12.74 -18.75 -18.80
C ASN A 269 11.22 -18.77 -18.62
N GLN A 270 10.69 -19.43 -17.59
CA GLN A 270 9.25 -19.64 -17.37
C GLN A 270 8.57 -18.58 -16.50
N VAL A 271 9.34 -17.73 -15.84
CA VAL A 271 8.80 -16.70 -14.96
C VAL A 271 9.30 -15.30 -15.34
N GLN A 272 8.62 -14.28 -14.84
CA GLN A 272 9.02 -12.89 -14.84
C GLN A 272 9.04 -12.36 -13.41
N VAL A 273 10.00 -11.53 -13.07
CA VAL A 273 10.06 -10.80 -11.80
C VAL A 273 9.61 -9.38 -12.07
N VAL A 274 8.43 -9.04 -11.58
CA VAL A 274 7.85 -7.69 -11.68
C VAL A 274 8.15 -6.96 -10.38
N GLN A 275 8.62 -5.72 -10.48
CA GLN A 275 8.83 -4.85 -9.32
C GLN A 275 7.79 -3.75 -9.33
N ALA A 276 6.95 -3.72 -8.31
CA ALA A 276 6.00 -2.65 -8.06
C ALA A 276 6.52 -1.74 -6.94
N PRO A 277 6.17 -0.44 -6.93
CA PRO A 277 6.48 0.44 -5.80
C PRO A 277 5.85 -0.11 -4.51
N SER A 278 6.63 -0.17 -3.43
CA SER A 278 6.12 -0.43 -2.08
C SER A 278 5.93 0.89 -1.35
N ALA A 279 4.95 0.93 -0.46
CA ALA A 279 4.76 2.04 0.48
C ALA A 279 5.80 2.03 1.62
N GLU A 280 6.61 0.98 1.73
CA GLU A 280 7.65 0.87 2.73
C GLU A 280 8.77 1.89 2.49
N ILE A 281 9.17 2.60 3.55
CA ILE A 281 10.31 3.52 3.53
C ILE A 281 11.35 3.17 4.59
N ARG A 282 12.61 3.59 4.35
CA ARG A 282 13.67 3.58 5.35
C ARG A 282 14.21 4.99 5.56
N PHE A 283 14.66 5.22 6.77
CA PHE A 283 15.16 6.52 7.19
C PHE A 283 16.07 6.37 8.41
N PHE A 284 16.81 7.43 8.69
CA PHE A 284 17.49 7.62 9.96
C PHE A 284 16.75 8.68 10.79
N ALA A 285 16.46 8.38 12.06
CA ALA A 285 15.81 9.31 12.97
C ALA A 285 16.80 9.77 14.05
N PHE A 286 16.80 11.07 14.33
CA PHE A 286 17.58 11.66 15.42
C PHE A 286 16.82 11.62 16.73
N SER A 287 17.53 11.37 17.83
CA SER A 287 16.98 11.52 19.17
C SER A 287 17.22 12.94 19.68
N MET A 288 16.14 13.68 19.92
CA MET A 288 16.24 15.02 20.54
C MET A 288 16.62 14.97 22.02
N LYS A 289 16.64 13.75 22.60
CA LYS A 289 17.16 13.50 23.95
C LYS A 289 18.70 13.53 24.00
N SER A 290 19.34 13.33 22.84
CA SER A 290 20.81 13.43 22.72
C SER A 290 21.27 14.90 22.77
N LEU A 291 22.32 15.16 23.53
CA LEU A 291 22.96 16.50 23.59
C LEU A 291 23.61 16.90 22.26
N VAL A 292 23.99 15.92 21.45
CA VAL A 292 24.62 16.12 20.14
C VAL A 292 23.54 16.26 19.05
N ALA A 293 22.65 15.28 18.93
CA ALA A 293 21.67 15.20 17.85
C ALA A 293 20.54 16.25 17.97
N ARG A 294 20.24 16.77 19.16
CA ARG A 294 19.28 17.87 19.32
C ARG A 294 19.72 19.20 18.68
N LYS A 295 21.03 19.35 18.35
CA LYS A 295 21.57 20.54 17.68
C LYS A 295 21.19 20.54 16.20
N PRO A 296 20.42 21.52 15.68
CA PRO A 296 19.96 21.54 14.28
C PRO A 296 21.12 21.45 13.27
N ALA A 297 22.23 22.15 13.55
CA ALA A 297 23.40 22.15 12.67
C ALA A 297 23.99 20.74 12.47
N VAL A 298 24.00 19.88 13.52
CA VAL A 298 24.48 18.49 13.43
C VAL A 298 23.57 17.68 12.49
N ARG A 299 22.24 17.76 12.68
CA ARG A 299 21.27 17.04 11.87
C ARG A 299 21.33 17.46 10.39
N ARG A 300 21.37 18.76 10.15
CA ARG A 300 21.44 19.33 8.80
C ARG A 300 22.76 18.98 8.10
N ALA A 301 23.88 18.95 8.80
CA ALA A 301 25.17 18.55 8.24
C ALA A 301 25.18 17.06 7.89
N VAL A 302 24.57 16.19 8.69
CA VAL A 302 24.38 14.77 8.34
C VAL A 302 23.50 14.66 7.09
N ALA A 303 22.38 15.38 7.02
CA ALA A 303 21.48 15.37 5.87
C ALA A 303 22.17 15.83 4.58
N GLN A 304 23.11 16.81 4.69
CA GLN A 304 23.91 17.34 3.56
C GLN A 304 24.94 16.34 3.03
N LEU A 305 25.34 15.35 3.85
CA LEU A 305 26.39 14.38 3.47
C LEU A 305 25.85 13.07 2.92
N ILE A 306 24.57 12.77 3.11
CA ILE A 306 24.00 11.47 2.74
C ILE A 306 23.79 11.36 1.23
N ASP A 307 24.56 10.46 0.59
CA ASP A 307 24.35 9.99 -0.77
C ASP A 307 23.41 8.77 -0.77
N ARG A 308 22.15 9.03 -1.11
CA ARG A 308 21.09 8.03 -1.14
C ARG A 308 21.26 7.02 -2.28
N GLN A 309 21.83 7.46 -3.40
CA GLN A 309 22.09 6.58 -4.54
C GLN A 309 23.20 5.57 -4.19
N ALA A 310 24.26 6.03 -3.53
CA ALA A 310 25.31 5.12 -3.05
C ALA A 310 24.78 4.13 -2.00
N ILE A 311 23.86 4.54 -1.11
CA ILE A 311 23.19 3.64 -0.17
C ILE A 311 22.37 2.59 -0.92
N ALA A 312 21.50 2.99 -1.84
CA ALA A 312 20.68 2.08 -2.64
C ALA A 312 21.52 1.06 -3.39
N LYS A 313 22.58 1.52 -4.05
CA LYS A 313 23.47 0.67 -4.83
C LYS A 313 24.27 -0.30 -3.97
N LYS A 314 24.94 0.18 -2.92
CA LYS A 314 25.89 -0.63 -2.15
C LYS A 314 25.22 -1.55 -1.14
N ALA A 315 24.12 -1.12 -0.52
CA ALA A 315 23.42 -1.92 0.46
C ALA A 315 22.37 -2.86 -0.17
N TYR A 316 21.80 -2.45 -1.31
CA TYR A 316 20.62 -3.13 -1.87
C TYR A 316 20.78 -3.53 -3.35
N GLY A 317 21.90 -3.17 -4.02
CA GLY A 317 22.13 -3.51 -5.43
C GLY A 317 21.03 -2.92 -6.34
N ASP A 318 20.65 -1.67 -6.09
CA ASP A 318 19.60 -0.94 -6.81
C ASP A 318 18.19 -1.58 -6.74
N ARG A 319 17.92 -2.42 -5.71
CA ARG A 319 16.60 -3.03 -5.46
C ARG A 319 15.66 -2.14 -4.62
N VAL A 320 16.08 -0.93 -4.35
CA VAL A 320 15.30 0.11 -3.66
C VAL A 320 15.44 1.42 -4.43
N THR A 321 14.50 2.33 -4.25
CA THR A 321 14.52 3.63 -4.91
C THR A 321 14.98 4.71 -3.93
N PRO A 322 16.01 5.53 -4.23
CA PRO A 322 16.41 6.64 -3.38
C PRO A 322 15.23 7.57 -3.08
N LEU A 323 15.05 7.95 -1.82
CA LEU A 323 13.92 8.73 -1.34
C LEU A 323 14.37 10.07 -0.75
N TYR A 324 13.73 11.16 -1.21
CA TYR A 324 14.07 12.53 -0.84
C TYR A 324 12.98 13.24 -0.03
N SER A 325 12.01 12.50 0.46
CA SER A 325 10.99 12.93 1.41
C SER A 325 10.57 11.78 2.31
N MET A 326 9.90 12.07 3.44
CA MET A 326 9.26 11.02 4.23
C MET A 326 8.03 10.44 3.51
N VAL A 327 7.38 11.23 2.67
CA VAL A 327 6.28 10.77 1.81
C VAL A 327 6.87 10.27 0.49
N PRO A 328 6.67 8.99 0.12
CA PRO A 328 7.15 8.46 -1.14
C PRO A 328 6.29 8.91 -2.33
N PRO A 329 6.82 8.84 -3.57
CA PRO A 329 6.03 9.05 -4.78
C PRO A 329 4.77 8.19 -4.84
N GLY A 330 3.68 8.75 -5.37
CA GLY A 330 2.38 8.09 -5.48
C GLY A 330 1.39 8.47 -4.37
N PHE A 331 1.78 9.29 -3.39
CA PHE A 331 0.92 9.81 -2.34
C PHE A 331 0.64 11.31 -2.54
N GLY A 332 -0.55 11.76 -2.12
CA GLY A 332 -0.97 13.16 -2.29
C GLY A 332 -0.05 14.15 -1.60
N GLY A 333 0.26 15.27 -2.25
CA GLY A 333 1.09 16.32 -1.70
C GLY A 333 2.59 15.98 -1.56
N GLN A 334 3.09 14.90 -2.17
CA GLN A 334 4.51 14.53 -2.15
C GLN A 334 5.39 15.58 -2.83
N VAL A 335 6.55 15.88 -2.22
CA VAL A 335 7.61 16.72 -2.79
C VAL A 335 8.98 16.19 -2.39
N ASP A 336 9.98 16.34 -3.28
CA ASP A 336 11.38 15.95 -3.01
C ASP A 336 12.10 16.98 -2.11
N ALA A 337 11.57 17.19 -0.90
CA ALA A 337 11.98 18.27 0.00
C ALA A 337 13.48 18.26 0.35
N PHE A 338 14.06 17.07 0.58
CA PHE A 338 15.49 16.94 0.87
C PHE A 338 16.37 17.23 -0.34
N ARG A 339 15.91 16.88 -1.56
CA ARG A 339 16.64 17.23 -2.78
C ARG A 339 16.64 18.73 -2.99
N SER A 340 15.50 19.38 -2.79
CA SER A 340 15.40 20.85 -2.89
C SER A 340 16.25 21.57 -1.85
N GLN A 341 16.29 21.07 -0.59
CA GLN A 341 17.00 21.69 0.51
C GLN A 341 18.53 21.49 0.45
N TYR A 342 19.00 20.29 0.11
CA TYR A 342 20.40 19.89 0.23
C TYR A 342 21.10 19.65 -1.11
N GLN A 343 20.36 19.56 -2.20
CA GLN A 343 20.90 19.25 -3.53
C GLN A 343 21.79 18.00 -3.51
N GLU A 344 23.04 18.09 -4.02
CA GLU A 344 23.99 17.00 -4.00
C GLU A 344 24.81 16.98 -2.69
N PRO A 345 25.28 15.79 -2.24
CA PRO A 345 26.13 15.67 -1.05
C PRO A 345 27.36 16.58 -1.12
N SER A 346 27.59 17.41 -0.12
CA SER A 346 28.69 18.39 -0.11
C SER A 346 29.36 18.50 1.26
N LYS A 347 30.64 18.10 1.31
CA LYS A 347 31.49 18.29 2.49
C LYS A 347 31.64 19.78 2.86
N THR A 348 31.83 20.64 1.85
CA THR A 348 32.03 22.08 2.06
C THR A 348 30.78 22.71 2.68
N ALA A 349 29.59 22.38 2.16
CA ALA A 349 28.34 22.87 2.70
C ALA A 349 28.09 22.33 4.13
N ALA A 350 28.34 21.05 4.38
CA ALA A 350 28.21 20.45 5.71
C ALA A 350 29.17 21.10 6.73
N ALA A 351 30.41 21.40 6.34
CA ALA A 351 31.37 22.10 7.20
C ALA A 351 30.92 23.54 7.50
N ALA A 352 30.35 24.24 6.53
CA ALA A 352 29.78 25.58 6.74
C ALA A 352 28.61 25.54 7.75
N ILE A 353 27.67 24.59 7.58
CA ILE A 353 26.53 24.40 8.50
C ILE A 353 27.02 24.18 9.94
N LEU A 354 28.02 23.30 10.14
CA LEU A 354 28.57 23.03 11.48
C LEU A 354 29.26 24.25 12.08
N ARG A 355 30.07 24.96 11.29
CA ARG A 355 30.78 26.18 11.71
C ARG A 355 29.80 27.28 12.12
N GLU A 356 28.78 27.56 11.32
CA GLU A 356 27.72 28.54 11.59
C GLU A 356 26.91 28.18 12.84
N GLY A 357 26.72 26.87 13.09
CA GLY A 357 26.12 26.37 14.30
C GLY A 357 27.01 26.33 15.53
N GLY A 358 28.27 26.81 15.45
CA GLY A 358 29.23 26.78 16.55
C GLY A 358 29.63 25.36 16.97
N ILE A 359 29.66 24.40 16.06
CA ILE A 359 29.95 23.00 16.35
C ILE A 359 31.42 22.70 16.06
N THR A 360 32.12 22.21 17.07
CA THR A 360 33.50 21.71 16.93
C THR A 360 33.49 20.34 16.27
N THR A 361 34.39 20.16 15.30
CA THR A 361 34.56 18.90 14.54
C THR A 361 35.86 18.20 14.94
N PRO A 362 35.96 16.83 14.85
CA PRO A 362 34.88 15.95 14.41
C PRO A 362 33.80 15.71 15.48
N VAL A 363 32.53 15.65 15.04
CA VAL A 363 31.41 15.30 15.90
C VAL A 363 31.31 13.79 16.05
N THR A 364 31.28 13.27 17.27
CA THR A 364 31.04 11.84 17.49
C THR A 364 29.54 11.55 17.55
N LEU A 365 29.08 10.58 16.73
CA LEU A 365 27.69 10.13 16.67
C LEU A 365 27.61 8.62 16.98
N THR A 366 26.75 8.26 17.93
CA THR A 366 26.36 6.87 18.16
C THR A 366 25.15 6.54 17.30
N VAL A 367 25.33 5.62 16.35
CA VAL A 367 24.28 5.19 15.43
C VAL A 367 23.75 3.81 15.82
N GLY A 368 22.49 3.75 16.23
CA GLY A 368 21.79 2.52 16.58
C GLY A 368 21.23 1.81 15.34
N TRP A 369 21.29 0.49 15.33
CA TRP A 369 20.65 -0.33 14.31
C TRP A 369 20.33 -1.73 14.83
N THR A 370 19.47 -2.47 14.11
CA THR A 370 19.10 -3.86 14.45
C THR A 370 19.29 -4.80 13.27
N PRO A 371 19.86 -5.99 13.45
CA PRO A 371 20.07 -6.97 12.39
C PRO A 371 18.80 -7.76 12.02
N THR A 372 17.77 -7.73 12.87
CA THR A 372 16.63 -8.68 12.79
C THR A 372 15.35 -8.07 12.24
N GLN A 373 15.17 -6.74 12.25
CA GLN A 373 13.87 -6.13 11.96
C GLN A 373 13.77 -5.52 10.55
N TYR A 374 14.86 -4.96 10.02
CA TYR A 374 14.82 -4.13 8.79
C TYR A 374 15.49 -4.81 7.58
N GLY A 375 15.58 -6.13 7.58
CA GLY A 375 16.07 -6.93 6.48
C GLY A 375 17.60 -7.03 6.39
N ALA A 376 18.07 -7.89 5.48
CA ALA A 376 19.48 -8.25 5.36
C ALA A 376 20.39 -7.07 4.96
N GLY A 377 19.85 -6.04 4.28
CA GLY A 377 20.59 -4.85 3.85
C GLY A 377 20.90 -3.85 4.96
N ALA A 378 20.22 -3.92 6.12
CA ALA A 378 20.33 -2.93 7.20
C ALA A 378 21.79 -2.72 7.68
N LYS A 379 22.57 -3.81 7.83
CA LYS A 379 24.00 -3.71 8.20
C LYS A 379 24.81 -2.95 7.14
N ALA A 380 24.59 -3.26 5.87
CA ALA A 380 25.31 -2.61 4.78
C ALA A 380 24.95 -1.13 4.66
N GLU A 381 23.67 -0.77 4.90
CA GLU A 381 23.20 0.61 4.92
C GLU A 381 23.87 1.45 6.00
N VAL A 382 23.91 0.96 7.26
CA VAL A 382 24.56 1.71 8.35
C VAL A 382 26.08 1.78 8.21
N LEU A 383 26.71 0.77 7.59
CA LEU A 383 28.13 0.81 7.24
C LEU A 383 28.43 1.82 6.15
N GLU A 384 27.56 1.94 5.14
CA GLU A 384 27.71 2.97 4.09
C GLU A 384 27.48 4.36 4.65
N LEU A 385 26.46 4.57 5.51
CA LEU A 385 26.29 5.83 6.24
C LEU A 385 27.56 6.21 7.02
N LYS A 386 28.11 5.27 7.81
CA LYS A 386 29.35 5.48 8.56
C LYS A 386 30.48 5.92 7.62
N ARG A 387 30.67 5.20 6.53
CA ARG A 387 31.71 5.52 5.53
C ARG A 387 31.57 6.94 4.96
N GLN A 388 30.34 7.35 4.60
CA GLN A 388 30.07 8.68 4.04
C GLN A 388 30.37 9.79 5.06
N LEU A 389 29.89 9.63 6.28
CA LEU A 389 30.10 10.63 7.33
C LEU A 389 31.58 10.75 7.72
N GLU A 390 32.29 9.64 7.91
CA GLU A 390 33.72 9.64 8.28
C GLU A 390 34.64 10.11 7.14
N ALA A 391 34.30 9.81 5.87
CA ALA A 391 35.05 10.31 4.73
C ALA A 391 35.04 11.83 4.60
N SER A 392 34.05 12.49 5.18
CA SER A 392 34.02 13.96 5.27
C SER A 392 35.09 14.54 6.24
N GLY A 393 35.56 13.75 7.20
CA GLY A 393 36.40 14.20 8.33
C GLY A 393 35.66 15.05 9.36
N LEU A 394 34.36 15.29 9.17
CA LEU A 394 33.53 16.11 10.07
C LEU A 394 32.88 15.30 11.18
N PHE A 395 32.81 13.97 11.01
CA PHE A 395 32.14 13.07 11.94
C PHE A 395 33.02 11.84 12.27
N LYS A 396 32.80 11.30 13.47
CA LYS A 396 33.24 9.98 13.92
C LYS A 396 32.00 9.18 14.30
N VAL A 397 31.83 7.98 13.73
CA VAL A 397 30.61 7.17 13.87
C VAL A 397 30.88 5.91 14.67
N VAL A 398 30.15 5.75 15.78
CA VAL A 398 30.15 4.54 16.61
C VAL A 398 28.86 3.76 16.31
N LEU A 399 28.97 2.61 15.65
CA LEU A 399 27.81 1.76 15.39
C LEU A 399 27.49 0.90 16.61
N ARG A 400 26.21 0.84 16.97
CA ARG A 400 25.70 0.01 18.07
C ARG A 400 24.57 -0.89 17.57
N SER A 401 24.85 -2.18 17.46
CA SER A 401 23.88 -3.21 17.09
C SER A 401 23.11 -3.67 18.32
N VAL A 402 21.77 -3.73 18.23
CA VAL A 402 20.90 -4.25 19.29
C VAL A 402 19.73 -4.98 18.62
N GLU A 403 19.33 -6.13 19.16
CA GLU A 403 18.27 -6.94 18.58
C GLU A 403 16.86 -6.58 19.09
N GLY A 404 15.89 -6.74 18.19
CA GLY A 404 14.45 -6.81 18.40
C GLY A 404 13.85 -5.76 19.35
N PRO A 405 12.99 -6.17 20.28
CA PRO A 405 12.25 -5.26 21.18
C PRO A 405 13.17 -4.35 22.03
N ARG A 406 14.37 -4.83 22.38
CA ARG A 406 15.37 -4.05 23.14
C ARG A 406 15.87 -2.85 22.34
N TYR A 407 16.03 -3.00 21.03
CA TYR A 407 16.40 -1.90 20.15
C TYR A 407 15.42 -0.75 20.22
N GLN A 408 14.12 -1.05 20.10
CA GLN A 408 13.06 -0.04 20.14
C GLN A 408 12.99 0.69 21.49
N GLN A 409 13.13 -0.04 22.59
CA GLN A 409 13.19 0.55 23.94
C GLN A 409 14.36 1.54 24.06
N LEU A 410 15.54 1.15 23.59
CA LEU A 410 16.74 1.99 23.65
C LEU A 410 16.63 3.23 22.76
N ALA A 411 16.06 3.09 21.55
CA ALA A 411 15.81 4.22 20.66
C ALA A 411 14.87 5.26 21.32
N ARG A 412 13.74 4.80 21.88
CA ARG A 412 12.80 5.66 22.62
C ARG A 412 13.41 6.27 23.88
N ALA A 413 14.32 5.57 24.55
CA ALA A 413 15.04 6.09 25.72
C ALA A 413 16.13 7.11 25.36
N GLY A 414 16.47 7.29 24.08
CA GLY A 414 17.52 8.22 23.62
C GLY A 414 18.93 7.67 23.77
N ALA A 415 19.12 6.35 23.77
CA ALA A 415 20.41 5.70 23.91
C ALA A 415 21.31 5.81 22.66
N PHE A 416 20.79 6.34 21.56
CA PHE A 416 21.48 6.62 20.30
C PHE A 416 21.31 8.08 19.94
N ASP A 417 22.29 8.66 19.26
CA ASP A 417 22.15 10.01 18.66
C ASP A 417 21.32 9.96 17.40
N LEU A 418 21.54 8.91 16.61
CA LEU A 418 20.87 8.62 15.35
C LEU A 418 20.52 7.12 15.33
N TYR A 419 19.38 6.74 14.78
CA TYR A 419 19.02 5.33 14.68
C TYR A 419 18.32 5.00 13.37
N HIS A 420 18.64 3.82 12.83
CA HIS A 420 18.05 3.28 11.61
C HIS A 420 16.62 2.79 11.88
N ALA A 421 15.67 3.19 11.03
CA ALA A 421 14.27 2.82 11.19
C ALA A 421 13.58 2.66 9.84
N GLY A 422 12.37 2.12 9.86
CA GLY A 422 11.52 1.96 8.69
C GLY A 422 10.06 2.14 9.04
N TRP A 423 9.26 2.41 8.02
CA TRP A 423 7.83 2.54 8.12
C TRP A 423 7.13 1.88 6.93
N LEU A 424 6.07 1.17 7.20
CA LEU A 424 5.04 0.76 6.24
C LEU A 424 3.74 1.35 6.77
N PRO A 425 3.04 2.19 6.00
CA PRO A 425 1.87 2.89 6.51
C PRO A 425 0.70 1.95 6.77
N ASP A 426 -0.11 2.30 7.75
CA ASP A 426 -1.33 1.55 8.11
C ASP A 426 -2.48 1.85 7.13
N TYR A 427 -2.47 3.03 6.51
CA TYR A 427 -3.43 3.49 5.51
C TYR A 427 -2.73 4.31 4.42
N PRO A 428 -3.29 4.39 3.20
CA PRO A 428 -2.60 4.95 2.04
C PRO A 428 -2.71 6.48 1.97
N ASP A 429 -2.22 7.17 3.01
CA ASP A 429 -2.26 8.63 3.12
C ASP A 429 -0.91 9.21 3.56
N SER A 430 -0.60 10.43 3.10
CA SER A 430 0.65 11.13 3.45
C SER A 430 0.76 11.45 4.93
N ASP A 431 -0.36 11.66 5.66
CA ASP A 431 -0.37 11.88 7.10
C ASP A 431 0.32 10.75 7.85
N ASP A 432 0.13 9.50 7.42
CA ASP A 432 0.73 8.33 8.10
C ASP A 432 2.26 8.23 7.95
N TYR A 433 2.85 9.02 7.06
CA TYR A 433 4.30 9.19 6.98
C TYR A 433 4.83 10.39 7.78
N LEU A 434 3.96 11.26 8.26
CA LEU A 434 4.34 12.53 8.89
C LEU A 434 3.95 12.58 10.36
N ALA A 435 2.69 12.34 10.70
CA ALA A 435 2.18 12.46 12.06
C ALA A 435 2.87 11.53 13.07
N PRO A 436 3.22 10.25 12.78
CA PRO A 436 3.92 9.38 13.71
C PRO A 436 5.27 9.90 14.19
N PHE A 437 5.92 10.77 13.39
CA PHE A 437 7.26 11.31 13.66
C PHE A 437 7.25 12.73 14.20
N LEU A 438 6.27 13.53 13.79
CA LEU A 438 6.25 14.99 14.04
C LEU A 438 5.34 15.39 15.19
N ARG A 439 4.28 14.62 15.45
CA ARG A 439 3.35 14.92 16.54
C ARG A 439 4.00 14.66 17.89
N ASP A 440 3.86 15.62 18.83
CA ASP A 440 4.34 15.42 20.20
C ASP A 440 3.68 14.18 20.83
N GLY A 441 4.46 13.31 21.41
CA GLY A 441 3.98 12.01 21.87
C GLY A 441 3.69 10.99 20.77
N GLY A 442 4.04 11.28 19.52
CA GLY A 442 3.90 10.36 18.39
C GLY A 442 4.63 9.03 18.60
N LEU A 443 4.39 8.07 17.72
CA LEU A 443 4.83 6.68 17.86
C LEU A 443 6.34 6.51 18.12
N TYR A 444 7.16 7.33 17.45
CA TYR A 444 8.62 7.24 17.54
C TYR A 444 9.22 7.83 18.82
N GLN A 445 8.51 8.71 19.50
CA GLN A 445 8.92 9.29 20.81
C GLN A 445 10.38 9.76 20.86
N ASN A 446 10.90 10.25 19.71
CA ASN A 446 12.27 10.74 19.57
C ASN A 446 12.51 12.07 20.27
N GLY A 447 11.48 12.68 20.86
CA GLY A 447 11.53 13.96 21.57
C GLY A 447 11.50 15.20 20.67
N TYR A 448 11.21 15.02 19.37
CA TYR A 448 11.03 16.17 18.47
C TYR A 448 9.75 16.94 18.84
N ARG A 449 9.87 18.26 18.85
CA ARG A 449 8.77 19.20 19.11
C ARG A 449 8.94 20.42 18.23
N SER A 450 7.93 20.75 17.46
CA SER A 450 7.88 21.94 16.62
C SER A 450 6.45 22.48 16.60
N ALA A 451 6.27 23.72 17.06
CA ALA A 451 4.97 24.39 17.01
C ALA A 451 4.48 24.57 15.56
N ALA A 452 5.41 24.79 14.62
CA ALA A 452 5.09 24.89 13.20
C ALA A 452 4.58 23.55 12.65
N ALA A 453 5.26 22.42 12.98
CA ALA A 453 4.80 21.09 12.57
C ALA A 453 3.43 20.76 13.18
N THR A 454 3.22 21.04 14.46
CA THR A 454 1.92 20.81 15.13
C THR A 454 0.81 21.58 14.43
N LYS A 455 1.04 22.87 14.14
CA LYS A 455 0.05 23.71 13.44
C LYS A 455 -0.31 23.13 12.06
N LEU A 456 0.69 22.73 11.27
CA LEU A 456 0.47 22.17 9.94
C LEU A 456 -0.25 20.82 10.00
N LEU A 457 0.09 19.95 10.98
CA LEU A 457 -0.61 18.68 11.22
C LEU A 457 -2.07 18.88 11.65
N ASP A 458 -2.37 19.95 12.43
CA ASP A 458 -3.73 20.24 12.82
C ASP A 458 -4.53 20.89 11.67
N GLN A 459 -3.86 21.61 10.77
CA GLN A 459 -4.47 22.17 9.57
C GLN A 459 -4.82 21.06 8.55
N GLU A 460 -3.84 20.20 8.19
CA GLU A 460 -4.06 19.17 7.18
C GLU A 460 -5.15 18.18 7.57
N ILE A 461 -5.22 17.78 8.87
CA ILE A 461 -6.22 16.82 9.35
C ILE A 461 -7.64 17.41 9.39
N ALA A 462 -7.76 18.72 9.53
CA ALA A 462 -9.04 19.43 9.54
C ALA A 462 -9.51 19.82 8.13
N GLU A 463 -8.62 19.85 7.13
CA GLU A 463 -8.88 20.34 5.80
C GLU A 463 -9.47 19.25 4.90
N GLN A 464 -10.69 19.48 4.42
CA GLN A 464 -11.42 18.53 3.55
C GLN A 464 -11.23 18.81 2.06
N ASN A 465 -10.81 20.03 1.70
CA ASN A 465 -10.40 20.30 0.34
C ASN A 465 -9.03 19.65 0.09
N GLN A 466 -8.97 18.70 -0.83
CA GLN A 466 -7.78 17.90 -1.11
C GLN A 466 -6.58 18.77 -1.52
N LEU A 467 -6.79 19.81 -2.34
CA LEU A 467 -5.70 20.66 -2.81
C LEU A 467 -5.12 21.51 -1.68
N ASP A 468 -5.96 22.10 -0.82
CA ASP A 468 -5.54 22.90 0.32
C ASP A 468 -4.85 22.03 1.39
N ARG A 469 -5.34 20.80 1.57
CA ARG A 469 -4.72 19.79 2.42
C ARG A 469 -3.32 19.43 1.94
N GLU A 470 -3.16 19.21 0.64
CA GLU A 470 -1.86 18.88 0.03
C GLU A 470 -0.83 20.00 0.21
N GLU A 471 -1.22 21.27 0.22
CA GLU A 471 -0.29 22.37 0.51
C GLU A 471 0.25 22.32 1.96
N SER A 472 -0.59 21.93 2.92
CA SER A 472 -0.15 21.71 4.30
C SER A 472 0.81 20.52 4.40
N LEU A 473 0.53 19.41 3.69
CA LEU A 473 1.38 18.23 3.61
C LEU A 473 2.73 18.51 2.93
N LYS A 474 2.76 19.34 1.87
CA LYS A 474 4.00 19.82 1.24
C LYS A 474 4.83 20.67 2.20
N SER A 475 4.17 21.61 2.89
CA SER A 475 4.81 22.47 3.88
C SER A 475 5.43 21.68 5.03
N LEU A 476 4.79 20.61 5.50
CA LEU A 476 5.34 19.69 6.50
C LEU A 476 6.62 19.00 5.99
N GLN A 477 6.64 18.52 4.76
CA GLN A 477 7.82 17.86 4.18
C GLN A 477 9.00 18.84 4.03
N LEU A 478 8.74 20.07 3.61
CA LEU A 478 9.76 21.14 3.55
C LEU A 478 10.31 21.48 4.94
N LEU A 479 9.44 21.57 5.95
CA LEU A 479 9.85 21.78 7.33
C LEU A 479 10.72 20.63 7.87
N ILE A 480 10.35 19.37 7.56
CA ILE A 480 11.16 18.20 7.91
C ILE A 480 12.56 18.30 7.27
N ALA A 481 12.65 18.67 6.01
CA ALA A 481 13.94 18.82 5.35
C ALA A 481 14.77 19.95 5.98
N GLN A 482 14.14 21.06 6.33
CA GLN A 482 14.80 22.21 6.97
C GLN A 482 15.33 21.88 8.38
N GLU A 483 14.56 21.18 9.20
CA GLU A 483 14.90 20.87 10.60
C GLU A 483 15.62 19.54 10.76
N ALA A 484 15.49 18.64 9.79
CA ALA A 484 16.07 17.31 9.70
C ALA A 484 15.92 16.45 10.98
N PRO A 485 14.71 16.31 11.56
CA PRO A 485 14.52 15.40 12.70
C PRO A 485 14.60 13.94 12.28
N VAL A 486 14.30 13.66 11.03
CA VAL A 486 14.43 12.38 10.34
C VAL A 486 15.02 12.62 8.95
N ILE A 487 15.72 11.63 8.40
CA ILE A 487 16.33 11.70 7.08
C ILE A 487 15.91 10.45 6.29
N PRO A 488 15.03 10.58 5.29
CA PRO A 488 14.64 9.46 4.43
C PRO A 488 15.83 9.00 3.59
N THR A 489 15.95 7.69 3.35
CA THR A 489 17.02 7.10 2.56
C THR A 489 16.52 6.43 1.30
N TRP A 490 15.48 5.58 1.40
CA TRP A 490 14.93 4.88 0.24
C TRP A 490 13.48 4.43 0.45
N GLN A 491 12.82 4.21 -0.69
CA GLN A 491 11.52 3.55 -0.82
C GLN A 491 11.72 2.10 -1.27
N GLY A 492 10.98 1.16 -0.66
CA GLY A 492 10.99 -0.24 -1.02
C GLY A 492 10.38 -0.53 -2.40
N GLN A 493 10.68 -1.72 -2.90
CA GLN A 493 10.00 -2.31 -4.04
C GLN A 493 9.36 -3.62 -3.59
N LEU A 494 8.17 -3.91 -4.11
CA LEU A 494 7.47 -5.17 -3.90
C LEU A 494 7.75 -6.09 -5.10
N PRO A 495 8.66 -7.08 -4.94
CA PRO A 495 8.90 -8.05 -5.99
C PRO A 495 7.76 -9.07 -6.01
N VAL A 496 7.14 -9.23 -7.18
CA VAL A 496 6.14 -10.23 -7.47
C VAL A 496 6.70 -11.14 -8.56
N VAL A 497 6.69 -12.44 -8.34
CA VAL A 497 7.15 -13.43 -9.32
C VAL A 497 5.94 -14.03 -10.02
N ALA A 498 5.86 -13.89 -11.32
CA ALA A 498 4.72 -14.34 -12.10
C ALA A 498 5.15 -15.31 -13.21
N ALA A 499 4.31 -16.27 -13.56
CA ALA A 499 4.49 -17.05 -14.76
C ALA A 499 4.51 -16.15 -16.00
N LYS A 500 5.35 -16.48 -17.01
CA LYS A 500 5.30 -15.76 -18.29
C LYS A 500 3.92 -15.94 -18.92
N GLY A 501 3.32 -14.83 -19.35
CA GLY A 501 1.96 -14.82 -19.90
C GLY A 501 0.90 -14.34 -18.91
N LEU A 502 1.16 -14.36 -17.60
CA LEU A 502 0.28 -13.68 -16.63
C LEU A 502 0.39 -12.16 -16.82
N ARG A 503 -0.74 -11.50 -17.02
CA ARG A 503 -0.85 -10.06 -17.32
C ARG A 503 -1.36 -9.27 -16.13
N ASN A 504 -1.14 -7.95 -16.15
CA ASN A 504 -1.56 -6.97 -15.14
C ASN A 504 -0.96 -7.23 -13.75
N VAL A 505 0.25 -7.79 -13.70
CA VAL A 505 0.91 -8.18 -12.44
C VAL A 505 1.35 -6.95 -11.63
N ALA A 506 1.83 -5.90 -12.30
CA ALA A 506 2.24 -4.66 -11.63
C ALA A 506 1.04 -3.91 -11.02
N GLU A 507 -0.05 -3.83 -11.77
CA GLU A 507 -1.31 -3.16 -11.38
C GLU A 507 -2.04 -3.94 -10.27
N ALA A 508 -1.82 -5.24 -10.19
CA ALA A 508 -2.39 -6.07 -9.14
C ALA A 508 -1.68 -5.90 -7.79
N ALA A 509 -0.41 -5.49 -7.79
CA ALA A 509 0.37 -5.27 -6.58
C ALA A 509 -0.02 -3.97 -5.89
N ASN A 510 -0.47 -4.06 -4.63
CA ASN A 510 -0.80 -2.88 -3.82
C ASN A 510 0.45 -2.41 -3.06
N PRO A 511 0.74 -1.10 -3.01
CA PRO A 511 1.88 -0.57 -2.25
C PRO A 511 1.91 -0.95 -0.77
N LEU A 512 0.75 -1.21 -0.14
CA LEU A 512 0.64 -1.71 1.24
C LEU A 512 0.93 -3.22 1.37
N SER A 513 1.65 -3.79 0.41
CA SER A 513 2.18 -5.16 0.42
C SER A 513 1.12 -6.27 0.39
N PHE A 514 0.09 -6.14 -0.46
CA PHE A 514 -0.80 -7.24 -0.81
C PHE A 514 -1.16 -7.21 -2.30
N VAL A 515 -1.88 -8.21 -2.80
CA VAL A 515 -2.19 -8.35 -4.23
C VAL A 515 -3.69 -8.48 -4.45
N TYR A 516 -4.22 -7.68 -5.37
CA TYR A 516 -5.57 -7.83 -5.88
C TYR A 516 -5.59 -8.85 -7.03
N PHE A 517 -6.19 -10.00 -6.81
CA PHE A 517 -6.23 -11.06 -7.82
C PHE A 517 -7.19 -10.75 -8.97
N SER A 518 -8.14 -9.86 -8.75
CA SER A 518 -9.23 -9.57 -9.67
C SER A 518 -8.78 -9.04 -11.04
N GLY A 519 -7.69 -8.27 -11.10
CA GLY A 519 -7.15 -7.73 -12.35
C GLY A 519 -6.28 -8.69 -13.15
N LEU A 520 -5.86 -9.82 -12.57
CA LEU A 520 -4.92 -10.76 -13.20
C LEU A 520 -5.58 -11.56 -14.31
N ARG A 521 -4.85 -11.76 -15.43
CA ARG A 521 -5.30 -12.51 -16.62
C ARG A 521 -4.21 -13.47 -17.12
N LYS A 522 -4.59 -14.68 -17.50
CA LYS A 522 -3.78 -15.58 -18.31
C LYS A 522 -3.94 -15.30 -19.80
#